data_7fc8089ae961296666971db444a044a7
#
_entry.id   7fc8089ae961296666971db444a044a7
#
_cell.length_a   1.000
_cell.length_b   1.000
_cell.length_c   1.000
_cell.angle_alpha   90.00
_cell.angle_beta   90.00
_cell.angle_gamma   90.00
#
_symmetry.space_group_name_H-M   'P 1'
#
loop_
_entity.id
_entity.type
_entity.pdbx_description
1 polymer ?
#
loop_
_entity_poly.entity_id
_entity_poly.type
_entity_poly.pdbx_seq_one_letter_code
_entity_poly.pdbx_strand_id
1 'polypeptide(L)'
;MNNIHIEKSYFNINFTFYNFLKILNSNDGLSSSQINKTYELISDSSDYESFLNSFQKIILTKIKSESKIIILNELVFNINSKINYNLFIFAIYLLKFKPILMEYSKLIEETTILQNVPLLSLERDNFTKNKPFAFRVNGALISLIFFDFIEKKEKEHFPTSEYADSFIDNLFNIYENLKAEGLEANQIFMILFQESISQSIKSTAGSGLEDYVVTLLSNEKILDVNKKIDSNNHEIEYDHFFTLEGKNYGISTKRTLRERYKQFKKISEAEADVFIHITSGLDLNFEKAKTITSNSFGCYIFVFPEIYVKSQFMIDNDRIFSTLELTKEKLLTLV
;
A
#
# COMPACT_ATOMS: atom_id res chain seq x y z
N MET A 1 30.53 -20.61 -20.64
CA MET A 1 29.69 -19.41 -20.42
C MET A 1 30.60 -18.21 -20.57
N ASN A 2 30.31 -17.28 -21.48
CA ASN A 2 31.06 -16.03 -21.54
C ASN A 2 30.73 -15.24 -20.28
N ASN A 3 31.76 -14.88 -19.50
CA ASN A 3 31.57 -14.07 -18.30
C ASN A 3 31.04 -12.69 -18.75
N ILE A 4 29.88 -12.30 -18.23
CA ILE A 4 29.41 -10.92 -18.38
C ILE A 4 30.35 -10.06 -17.56
N HIS A 5 31.06 -9.15 -18.21
CA HIS A 5 31.94 -8.21 -17.57
C HIS A 5 31.24 -6.85 -17.46
N ILE A 6 31.05 -6.37 -16.24
CA ILE A 6 30.50 -5.03 -15.96
C ILE A 6 31.66 -4.16 -15.47
N GLU A 7 31.88 -3.03 -16.12
CA GLU A 7 32.90 -2.08 -15.67
C GLU A 7 32.59 -1.55 -14.27
N LYS A 8 33.60 -1.42 -13.45
CA LYS A 8 33.46 -0.97 -12.05
C LYS A 8 32.84 0.43 -11.96
N SER A 9 33.20 1.33 -12.88
CA SER A 9 32.63 2.68 -12.99
C SER A 9 31.13 2.64 -13.20
N TYR A 10 30.67 1.85 -14.16
CA TYR A 10 29.26 1.64 -14.49
C TYR A 10 28.47 1.08 -13.31
N PHE A 11 29.03 0.06 -12.64
CA PHE A 11 28.42 -0.49 -11.43
C PHE A 11 28.31 0.55 -10.31
N ASN A 12 29.39 1.30 -10.05
CA ASN A 12 29.46 2.26 -8.95
C ASN A 12 28.42 3.38 -9.09
N ILE A 13 28.26 3.98 -10.27
CA ILE A 13 27.31 5.09 -10.47
C ILE A 13 25.86 4.62 -10.23
N ASN A 14 25.50 3.46 -10.79
CA ASN A 14 24.16 2.91 -10.66
C ASN A 14 23.86 2.46 -9.22
N PHE A 15 24.82 1.84 -8.54
CA PHE A 15 24.71 1.44 -7.15
C PHE A 15 24.59 2.64 -6.20
N THR A 16 25.41 3.67 -6.39
CA THR A 16 25.34 4.91 -5.60
C THR A 16 23.99 5.59 -5.76
N PHE A 17 23.50 5.68 -6.99
CA PHE A 17 22.18 6.26 -7.27
C PHE A 17 21.05 5.47 -6.62
N TYR A 18 21.08 4.13 -6.73
CA TYR A 18 20.11 3.28 -6.05
C TYR A 18 20.12 3.50 -4.53
N ASN A 19 21.30 3.59 -3.92
CA ASN A 19 21.43 3.83 -2.47
C ASN A 19 20.86 5.19 -2.08
N PHE A 20 21.11 6.25 -2.83
CA PHE A 20 20.52 7.57 -2.56
C PHE A 20 18.99 7.50 -2.62
N LEU A 21 18.44 6.94 -3.69
CA LEU A 21 16.99 6.77 -3.82
C LEU A 21 16.40 5.94 -2.68
N LYS A 22 17.04 4.82 -2.33
CA LYS A 22 16.57 3.90 -1.28
C LYS A 22 16.58 4.55 0.10
N ILE A 23 17.67 5.22 0.45
CA ILE A 23 17.79 5.92 1.73
C ILE A 23 16.76 7.04 1.81
N LEU A 24 16.70 7.90 0.81
CA LEU A 24 15.78 9.05 0.78
C LEU A 24 14.30 8.63 0.82
N ASN A 25 13.96 7.48 0.23
CA ASN A 25 12.60 6.95 0.16
C ASN A 25 12.23 6.02 1.32
N SER A 26 13.15 5.69 2.22
CA SER A 26 12.90 4.82 3.38
C SER A 26 12.08 5.54 4.46
N ASN A 27 11.59 4.78 5.45
CA ASN A 27 10.92 5.35 6.64
C ASN A 27 11.87 6.27 7.43
N ASP A 28 13.17 5.96 7.45
CA ASP A 28 14.22 6.77 8.04
C ASP A 28 14.80 7.82 7.06
N GLY A 29 14.25 7.93 5.87
CA GLY A 29 14.61 8.93 4.87
C GLY A 29 13.94 10.28 5.08
N LEU A 30 13.84 11.07 4.02
CA LEU A 30 13.20 12.39 4.05
C LEU A 30 11.68 12.27 3.85
N SER A 31 10.90 12.97 4.68
CA SER A 31 9.47 13.16 4.45
C SER A 31 9.24 14.03 3.20
N SER A 32 8.01 13.99 2.64
CA SER A 32 7.65 14.81 1.48
C SER A 32 7.92 16.32 1.71
N SER A 33 7.65 16.82 2.92
CA SER A 33 7.96 18.20 3.30
C SER A 33 9.47 18.46 3.31
N GLN A 34 10.27 17.51 3.79
CA GLN A 34 11.74 17.63 3.79
C GLN A 34 12.32 17.51 2.38
N ILE A 35 11.76 16.67 1.51
CA ILE A 35 12.13 16.61 0.08
C ILE A 35 11.88 17.97 -0.60
N ASN A 36 10.71 18.59 -0.38
CA ASN A 36 10.42 19.91 -0.93
C ASN A 36 11.40 20.97 -0.42
N LYS A 37 11.69 20.97 0.89
CA LYS A 37 12.65 21.90 1.47
C LYS A 37 14.08 21.68 0.96
N THR A 38 14.49 20.43 0.78
CA THR A 38 15.79 20.08 0.19
C THR A 38 15.90 20.59 -1.24
N TYR A 39 14.82 20.46 -2.02
CA TYR A 39 14.78 21.03 -3.37
C TYR A 39 14.95 22.56 -3.38
N GLU A 40 14.26 23.29 -2.48
CA GLU A 40 14.45 24.74 -2.35
C GLU A 40 15.92 25.09 -2.05
N LEU A 41 16.56 24.36 -1.12
CA LEU A 41 17.97 24.54 -0.80
C LEU A 41 18.91 24.28 -2.00
N ILE A 42 18.60 23.29 -2.84
CA ILE A 42 19.34 23.03 -4.08
C ILE A 42 19.26 24.25 -5.01
N SER A 43 18.05 24.82 -5.16
CA SER A 43 17.82 25.98 -6.04
C SER A 43 18.50 27.27 -5.55
N ASP A 44 18.61 27.42 -4.23
CA ASP A 44 19.18 28.60 -3.58
C ASP A 44 20.71 28.54 -3.42
N SER A 45 21.32 27.35 -3.61
CA SER A 45 22.76 27.15 -3.37
C SER A 45 23.59 27.40 -4.63
N SER A 46 24.71 28.09 -4.45
CA SER A 46 25.65 28.39 -5.56
C SER A 46 26.50 27.21 -5.98
N ASP A 47 26.77 26.29 -5.03
CA ASP A 47 27.66 25.15 -5.20
C ASP A 47 27.30 24.05 -4.19
N TYR A 48 27.95 22.87 -4.32
CA TYR A 48 27.62 21.71 -3.50
C TYR A 48 28.02 21.87 -2.02
N GLU A 49 29.09 22.62 -1.69
CA GLU A 49 29.53 22.84 -0.31
C GLU A 49 28.55 23.76 0.43
N SER A 50 28.11 24.84 -0.23
CA SER A 50 27.06 25.71 0.24
C SER A 50 25.76 24.95 0.50
N PHE A 51 25.38 24.07 -0.42
CA PHE A 51 24.22 23.18 -0.25
C PHE A 51 24.39 22.27 0.97
N LEU A 52 25.51 21.54 1.10
CA LEU A 52 25.71 20.61 2.21
C LEU A 52 25.63 21.31 3.58
N ASN A 53 26.26 22.47 3.70
CA ASN A 53 26.18 23.27 4.92
C ASN A 53 24.73 23.68 5.26
N SER A 54 23.98 24.12 4.25
CA SER A 54 22.58 24.51 4.41
C SER A 54 21.69 23.32 4.73
N PHE A 55 21.92 22.16 4.08
CA PHE A 55 21.20 20.94 4.32
C PHE A 55 21.41 20.43 5.77
N GLN A 56 22.64 20.40 6.22
CA GLN A 56 22.95 20.04 7.61
C GLN A 56 22.25 20.95 8.59
N LYS A 57 22.35 22.27 8.40
CA LYS A 57 21.79 23.28 9.32
C LYS A 57 20.26 23.31 9.32
N ILE A 58 19.61 23.16 8.17
CA ILE A 58 18.16 23.40 8.01
C ILE A 58 17.36 22.09 8.10
N ILE A 59 17.90 20.98 7.62
CA ILE A 59 17.21 19.70 7.58
C ILE A 59 17.64 18.81 8.73
N LEU A 60 18.95 18.52 8.88
CA LEU A 60 19.43 17.51 9.84
C LEU A 60 19.23 17.96 11.29
N THR A 61 19.44 19.24 11.62
CA THR A 61 19.27 19.74 13.00
C THR A 61 17.82 19.64 13.52
N LYS A 62 16.83 19.52 12.63
CA LYS A 62 15.41 19.41 13.00
C LYS A 62 14.96 17.97 13.20
N ILE A 63 15.81 16.99 12.90
CA ILE A 63 15.49 15.59 13.04
C ILE A 63 15.76 15.15 14.47
N LYS A 64 14.78 14.50 15.12
CA LYS A 64 14.87 14.01 16.49
C LYS A 64 15.24 12.53 16.61
N SER A 65 15.02 11.74 15.56
CA SER A 65 15.31 10.32 15.55
C SER A 65 16.81 10.08 15.32
N GLU A 66 17.48 9.42 16.26
CA GLU A 66 18.90 9.09 16.17
C GLU A 66 19.22 8.19 14.97
N SER A 67 18.40 7.15 14.71
CA SER A 67 18.56 6.26 13.56
C SER A 67 18.52 7.03 12.24
N LYS A 68 17.58 7.95 12.12
CA LYS A 68 17.42 8.80 10.94
C LYS A 68 18.61 9.75 10.76
N ILE A 69 19.14 10.32 11.85
CA ILE A 69 20.31 11.20 11.82
C ILE A 69 21.53 10.43 11.31
N ILE A 70 21.76 9.22 11.82
CA ILE A 70 22.90 8.36 11.42
C ILE A 70 22.84 8.08 9.91
N ILE A 71 21.69 7.61 9.42
CA ILE A 71 21.49 7.25 8.01
C ILE A 71 21.65 8.48 7.09
N LEU A 72 21.11 9.64 7.47
CA LEU A 72 21.25 10.84 6.66
C LEU A 72 22.63 11.46 6.73
N ASN A 73 23.38 11.32 7.84
CA ASN A 73 24.78 11.72 7.90
C ASN A 73 25.65 10.81 7.00
N GLU A 74 25.40 9.52 6.96
CA GLU A 74 26.07 8.60 6.03
C GLU A 74 25.77 8.99 4.57
N LEU A 75 24.52 9.34 4.25
CA LEU A 75 24.16 9.83 2.93
C LEU A 75 24.94 11.09 2.58
N VAL A 76 25.02 12.08 3.48
CA VAL A 76 25.77 13.33 3.27
C VAL A 76 27.26 13.04 3.07
N PHE A 77 27.85 12.12 3.83
CA PHE A 77 29.24 11.70 3.69
C PHE A 77 29.53 11.11 2.29
N ASN A 78 28.56 10.44 1.69
CA ASN A 78 28.66 9.88 0.35
C ASN A 78 28.52 10.94 -0.77
N ILE A 79 28.10 12.17 -0.45
CA ILE A 79 28.12 13.30 -1.40
C ILE A 79 29.52 13.95 -1.37
N ASN A 80 30.51 13.25 -1.88
CA ASN A 80 31.94 13.62 -1.80
C ASN A 80 32.54 14.03 -3.16
N SER A 81 31.73 14.13 -4.19
CA SER A 81 32.13 14.54 -5.54
C SER A 81 30.98 15.21 -6.27
N LYS A 82 31.32 15.94 -7.34
CA LYS A 82 30.30 16.58 -8.20
C LYS A 82 29.33 15.56 -8.80
N ILE A 83 29.83 14.40 -9.19
CA ILE A 83 28.96 13.33 -9.72
C ILE A 83 27.98 12.86 -8.64
N ASN A 84 28.45 12.57 -7.44
CA ASN A 84 27.57 12.12 -6.35
C ASN A 84 26.56 13.20 -5.94
N TYR A 85 26.96 14.46 -5.98
CA TYR A 85 26.05 15.58 -5.79
C TYR A 85 24.94 15.62 -6.87
N ASN A 86 25.30 15.47 -8.14
CA ASN A 86 24.34 15.41 -9.22
C ASN A 86 23.40 14.21 -9.09
N LEU A 87 23.91 13.05 -8.70
CA LEU A 87 23.08 11.86 -8.41
C LEU A 87 22.07 12.12 -7.26
N PHE A 88 22.52 12.80 -6.22
CA PHE A 88 21.66 13.18 -5.11
C PHE A 88 20.55 14.15 -5.55
N ILE A 89 20.92 15.23 -6.29
CA ILE A 89 19.95 16.18 -6.81
C ILE A 89 18.93 15.47 -7.70
N PHE A 90 19.40 14.61 -8.58
CA PHE A 90 18.52 13.87 -9.49
C PHE A 90 17.57 12.94 -8.72
N ALA A 91 18.05 12.28 -7.66
CA ALA A 91 17.19 11.49 -6.77
C ALA A 91 16.10 12.36 -6.11
N ILE A 92 16.43 13.56 -5.63
CA ILE A 92 15.44 14.51 -5.07
C ILE A 92 14.39 14.88 -6.13
N TYR A 93 14.78 15.16 -7.37
CA TYR A 93 13.86 15.47 -8.45
C TYR A 93 12.89 14.31 -8.73
N LEU A 94 13.41 13.10 -8.85
CA LEU A 94 12.57 11.91 -9.06
C LEU A 94 11.60 11.67 -7.91
N LEU A 95 12.05 11.86 -6.66
CA LEU A 95 11.18 11.70 -5.49
C LEU A 95 10.09 12.77 -5.39
N LYS A 96 10.29 13.96 -5.98
CA LYS A 96 9.21 14.95 -6.12
C LYS A 96 8.14 14.49 -7.11
N PHE A 97 8.51 13.86 -8.23
CA PHE A 97 7.55 13.32 -9.18
C PHE A 97 6.87 12.03 -8.73
N LYS A 98 7.52 11.27 -7.86
CA LYS A 98 7.04 9.97 -7.41
C LYS A 98 5.57 9.96 -6.95
N PRO A 99 5.05 10.90 -6.13
CA PRO A 99 3.63 10.89 -5.72
C PRO A 99 2.68 10.97 -6.92
N ILE A 100 2.98 11.82 -7.89
CA ILE A 100 2.18 11.99 -9.12
C ILE A 100 2.19 10.70 -9.93
N LEU A 101 3.37 10.12 -10.16
CA LEU A 101 3.50 8.86 -10.89
C LEU A 101 2.78 7.71 -10.17
N MET A 102 2.78 7.72 -8.83
CA MET A 102 2.01 6.76 -8.03
C MET A 102 0.50 6.91 -8.24
N GLU A 103 -0.02 8.14 -8.30
CA GLU A 103 -1.44 8.37 -8.61
C GLU A 103 -1.80 7.87 -10.01
N TYR A 104 -1.01 8.21 -11.02
CA TYR A 104 -1.23 7.69 -12.38
C TYR A 104 -1.20 6.16 -12.45
N SER A 105 -0.35 5.50 -11.67
CA SER A 105 -0.31 4.03 -11.65
C SER A 105 -1.56 3.41 -11.03
N LYS A 106 -2.29 4.15 -10.19
CA LYS A 106 -3.54 3.71 -9.55
C LYS A 106 -4.77 3.92 -10.42
N LEU A 107 -4.70 4.73 -11.48
CA LEU A 107 -5.79 5.02 -12.41
C LEU A 107 -6.16 3.78 -13.24
N ILE A 108 -6.49 2.70 -12.54
CA ILE A 108 -7.30 1.63 -13.11
C ILE A 108 -8.73 2.06 -12.83
N GLU A 109 -9.44 2.47 -13.86
CA GLU A 109 -10.85 2.80 -13.73
C GLU A 109 -11.56 1.62 -13.05
N GLU A 110 -12.13 1.87 -11.87
CA GLU A 110 -13.19 1.03 -11.30
C GLU A 110 -14.45 1.29 -12.13
N THR A 111 -14.37 0.98 -13.41
CA THR A 111 -15.43 1.29 -14.36
C THR A 111 -16.67 0.49 -14.06
N THR A 112 -17.76 0.96 -14.62
CA THR A 112 -19.08 0.38 -14.86
C THR A 112 -19.21 -1.16 -14.77
N ILE A 113 -18.12 -1.91 -14.95
CA ILE A 113 -18.05 -3.37 -14.85
C ILE A 113 -18.44 -3.88 -13.45
N LEU A 114 -18.12 -3.14 -12.39
CA LEU A 114 -18.41 -3.57 -11.01
C LEU A 114 -19.66 -2.93 -10.39
N GLN A 115 -20.40 -2.09 -11.11
CA GLN A 115 -21.55 -1.38 -10.56
C GLN A 115 -22.63 -2.30 -10.00
N ASN A 116 -22.85 -3.46 -10.65
CA ASN A 116 -23.88 -4.42 -10.24
C ASN A 116 -23.30 -5.67 -9.57
N VAL A 117 -21.99 -5.69 -9.29
CA VAL A 117 -21.34 -6.83 -8.64
C VAL A 117 -21.40 -6.65 -7.12
N PRO A 118 -21.94 -7.64 -6.36
CA PRO A 118 -22.01 -7.55 -4.91
C PRO A 118 -20.64 -7.24 -4.28
N LEU A 119 -20.63 -6.42 -3.23
CA LEU A 119 -19.40 -5.99 -2.55
C LEU A 119 -18.60 -7.18 -1.99
N LEU A 120 -19.29 -8.15 -1.42
CA LEU A 120 -18.70 -9.37 -0.87
C LEU A 120 -18.98 -10.55 -1.80
N SER A 121 -18.28 -10.61 -2.94
CA SER A 121 -18.39 -11.64 -3.96
C SER A 121 -17.01 -12.08 -4.48
N LEU A 122 -16.90 -13.27 -5.07
CA LEU A 122 -15.67 -13.76 -5.69
C LEU A 122 -15.24 -12.88 -6.87
N GLU A 123 -16.20 -12.42 -7.66
CA GLU A 123 -15.90 -11.58 -8.82
C GLU A 123 -15.21 -10.30 -8.40
N ARG A 124 -15.76 -9.59 -7.40
CA ARG A 124 -15.16 -8.37 -6.85
C ARG A 124 -13.83 -8.65 -6.15
N ASP A 125 -13.73 -9.75 -5.38
CA ASP A 125 -12.49 -10.13 -4.70
C ASP A 125 -11.38 -10.48 -5.71
N ASN A 126 -11.70 -11.16 -6.82
CA ASN A 126 -10.76 -11.47 -7.89
C ASN A 126 -10.28 -10.19 -8.58
N PHE A 127 -11.17 -9.24 -8.84
CA PHE A 127 -10.77 -7.93 -9.34
C PHE A 127 -9.81 -7.24 -8.36
N THR A 128 -10.14 -7.20 -7.08
CA THR A 128 -9.30 -6.61 -6.03
C THR A 128 -7.93 -7.29 -5.92
N LYS A 129 -7.86 -8.62 -6.08
CA LYS A 129 -6.58 -9.38 -6.10
C LYS A 129 -5.73 -9.06 -7.33
N ASN A 130 -6.35 -8.85 -8.48
CA ASN A 130 -5.65 -8.58 -9.73
C ASN A 130 -5.23 -7.10 -9.86
N LYS A 131 -5.93 -6.19 -9.22
CA LYS A 131 -5.61 -4.75 -9.16
C LYS A 131 -4.14 -4.47 -8.80
N PRO A 132 -3.54 -5.17 -7.80
CA PRO A 132 -2.12 -5.02 -7.50
C PRO A 132 -1.17 -5.34 -8.66
N PHE A 133 -1.48 -6.37 -9.45
CA PHE A 133 -0.65 -6.71 -10.62
C PHE A 133 -0.76 -5.63 -11.70
N ALA A 134 -1.97 -5.13 -11.94
CA ALA A 134 -2.19 -4.04 -12.87
C ALA A 134 -1.45 -2.77 -12.41
N PHE A 135 -1.46 -2.42 -11.13
CA PHE A 135 -0.66 -1.30 -10.61
C PHE A 135 0.83 -1.45 -10.86
N ARG A 136 1.38 -2.66 -10.71
CA ARG A 136 2.79 -2.92 -11.00
C ARG A 136 3.11 -2.73 -12.48
N VAL A 137 2.26 -3.27 -13.35
CA VAL A 137 2.43 -3.09 -14.80
C VAL A 137 2.31 -1.61 -15.18
N ASN A 138 1.27 -0.93 -14.71
CA ASN A 138 1.10 0.50 -14.95
C ASN A 138 2.27 1.31 -14.41
N GLY A 139 2.76 1.01 -13.21
CA GLY A 139 3.92 1.68 -12.64
C GLY A 139 5.18 1.52 -13.49
N ALA A 140 5.42 0.34 -14.04
CA ALA A 140 6.53 0.12 -14.97
C ALA A 140 6.36 0.92 -16.26
N LEU A 141 5.16 0.90 -16.87
CA LEU A 141 4.86 1.65 -18.09
C LEU A 141 4.95 3.17 -17.86
N ILE A 142 4.42 3.67 -16.74
CA ILE A 142 4.50 5.10 -16.40
C ILE A 142 5.95 5.53 -16.20
N SER A 143 6.78 4.70 -15.55
CA SER A 143 8.21 4.96 -15.42
C SER A 143 8.88 5.06 -16.78
N LEU A 144 8.61 4.12 -17.70
CA LEU A 144 9.14 4.16 -19.07
C LEU A 144 8.72 5.42 -19.81
N ILE A 145 7.44 5.77 -19.79
CA ILE A 145 6.89 6.96 -20.44
C ILE A 145 7.51 8.24 -19.86
N PHE A 146 7.60 8.33 -18.52
CA PHE A 146 8.18 9.48 -17.84
C PHE A 146 9.63 9.71 -18.26
N PHE A 147 10.45 8.67 -18.32
CA PHE A 147 11.84 8.79 -18.77
C PHE A 147 11.97 9.03 -20.27
N ASP A 148 11.04 8.54 -21.09
CA ASP A 148 10.97 8.89 -22.52
C ASP A 148 10.74 10.40 -22.71
N PHE A 149 9.84 11.01 -21.92
CA PHE A 149 9.63 12.46 -21.92
C PHE A 149 10.87 13.25 -21.49
N ILE A 150 11.61 12.74 -20.48
CA ILE A 150 12.88 13.36 -20.06
C ILE A 150 13.91 13.28 -21.20
N GLU A 151 14.06 12.14 -21.86
CA GLU A 151 15.00 11.91 -22.94
C GLU A 151 14.70 12.79 -24.17
N LYS A 152 13.43 12.95 -24.51
CA LYS A 152 12.97 13.77 -25.63
C LYS A 152 12.85 15.24 -25.28
N LYS A 153 12.99 15.61 -24.01
CA LYS A 153 12.80 16.99 -23.48
C LYS A 153 11.40 17.55 -23.77
N GLU A 154 10.41 16.69 -23.68
CA GLU A 154 9.01 17.02 -23.94
C GLU A 154 8.37 17.69 -22.71
N LYS A 155 8.58 19.02 -22.54
CA LYS A 155 8.12 19.80 -21.38
C LYS A 155 6.61 19.82 -21.22
N GLU A 156 5.86 19.76 -22.29
CA GLU A 156 4.39 19.84 -22.34
C GLU A 156 3.71 18.68 -21.58
N HIS A 157 4.42 17.59 -21.33
CA HIS A 157 3.92 16.44 -20.57
C HIS A 157 4.15 16.56 -19.06
N PHE A 158 4.85 17.61 -18.62
CA PHE A 158 5.07 17.87 -17.21
C PHE A 158 4.03 18.86 -16.67
N PRO A 159 3.54 18.69 -15.43
CA PRO A 159 2.58 19.62 -14.83
C PRO A 159 3.21 20.99 -14.55
N THR A 160 3.12 21.90 -15.51
CA THR A 160 3.70 23.26 -15.44
C THR A 160 3.08 24.12 -14.35
N SER A 161 1.87 23.80 -13.87
CA SER A 161 1.24 24.50 -12.74
C SER A 161 1.93 24.21 -11.39
N GLU A 162 2.65 23.09 -11.27
CA GLU A 162 3.31 22.67 -10.05
C GLU A 162 4.82 22.87 -10.05
N TYR A 163 5.42 22.98 -11.24
CA TYR A 163 6.87 23.07 -11.41
C TYR A 163 7.24 24.20 -12.37
N ALA A 164 8.17 25.04 -11.95
CA ALA A 164 8.72 26.08 -12.82
C ALA A 164 9.47 25.46 -14.00
N ASP A 165 9.46 26.10 -15.16
CA ASP A 165 10.19 25.66 -16.35
C ASP A 165 11.67 25.40 -16.08
N SER A 166 12.30 26.21 -15.22
CA SER A 166 13.68 26.03 -14.79
C SER A 166 13.94 24.70 -14.05
N PHE A 167 12.94 24.18 -13.31
CA PHE A 167 13.04 22.87 -12.65
C PHE A 167 13.12 21.76 -13.68
N ILE A 168 12.27 21.82 -14.70
CA ILE A 168 12.21 20.80 -15.75
C ILE A 168 13.48 20.84 -16.61
N ASP A 169 13.96 22.04 -16.94
CA ASP A 169 15.23 22.20 -17.66
C ASP A 169 16.43 21.63 -16.88
N ASN A 170 16.48 21.88 -15.58
CA ASN A 170 17.52 21.34 -14.72
C ASN A 170 17.45 19.81 -14.64
N LEU A 171 16.24 19.24 -14.55
CA LEU A 171 16.02 17.80 -14.58
C LEU A 171 16.60 17.18 -15.86
N PHE A 172 16.29 17.76 -17.05
CA PHE A 172 16.80 17.27 -18.32
C PHE A 172 18.32 17.34 -18.41
N ASN A 173 18.90 18.47 -18.03
CA ASN A 173 20.35 18.68 -18.09
C ASN A 173 21.10 17.73 -17.14
N ILE A 174 20.62 17.52 -15.92
CA ILE A 174 21.24 16.58 -14.97
C ILE A 174 21.13 15.17 -15.49
N TYR A 175 19.97 14.78 -16.02
CA TYR A 175 19.77 13.44 -16.58
C TYR A 175 20.73 13.14 -17.73
N GLU A 176 20.86 14.06 -18.70
CA GLU A 176 21.80 13.89 -19.84
C GLU A 176 23.25 13.70 -19.37
N ASN A 177 23.69 14.54 -18.44
CA ASN A 177 25.05 14.46 -17.91
C ASN A 177 25.30 13.11 -17.21
N LEU A 178 24.36 12.65 -16.37
CA LEU A 178 24.47 11.40 -15.64
C LEU A 178 24.35 10.19 -16.57
N LYS A 179 23.52 10.27 -17.61
CA LYS A 179 23.40 9.22 -18.64
C LYS A 179 24.73 9.05 -19.41
N ALA A 180 25.40 10.16 -19.72
CA ALA A 180 26.70 10.13 -20.37
C ALA A 180 27.77 9.45 -19.49
N GLU A 181 27.63 9.51 -18.16
CA GLU A 181 28.50 8.81 -17.18
C GLU A 181 28.08 7.35 -16.94
N GLY A 182 27.06 6.83 -17.65
CA GLY A 182 26.60 5.44 -17.57
C GLY A 182 25.48 5.18 -16.58
N LEU A 183 24.73 6.19 -16.14
CA LEU A 183 23.56 6.01 -15.27
C LEU A 183 22.37 5.42 -16.05
N GLU A 184 21.85 4.30 -15.58
CA GLU A 184 20.62 3.66 -16.04
C GLU A 184 19.44 4.06 -15.13
N ALA A 185 19.11 5.35 -15.13
CA ALA A 185 18.20 5.96 -14.16
C ALA A 185 16.80 5.35 -14.20
N ASN A 186 16.25 5.05 -15.37
CA ASN A 186 14.93 4.47 -15.52
C ASN A 186 14.85 3.11 -14.84
N GLN A 187 15.81 2.23 -15.11
CA GLN A 187 15.86 0.88 -14.54
C GLN A 187 15.98 0.92 -13.02
N ILE A 188 16.86 1.78 -12.51
CA ILE A 188 17.06 1.96 -11.07
C ILE A 188 15.82 2.55 -10.39
N PHE A 189 15.24 3.59 -10.98
CA PHE A 189 14.01 4.20 -10.44
C PHE A 189 12.83 3.22 -10.49
N MET A 190 12.69 2.45 -11.55
CA MET A 190 11.63 1.45 -11.68
C MET A 190 11.70 0.38 -10.58
N ILE A 191 12.89 -0.08 -10.17
CA ILE A 191 13.05 -1.01 -9.04
C ILE A 191 12.47 -0.39 -7.76
N LEU A 192 12.88 0.83 -7.42
CA LEU A 192 12.39 1.54 -6.24
C LEU A 192 10.87 1.81 -6.31
N PHE A 193 10.40 2.20 -7.49
CA PHE A 193 9.00 2.51 -7.70
C PHE A 193 8.12 1.28 -7.53
N GLN A 194 8.56 0.11 -8.04
CA GLN A 194 7.90 -1.18 -7.83
C GLN A 194 7.86 -1.59 -6.35
N GLU A 195 8.92 -1.34 -5.59
CA GLU A 195 8.92 -1.55 -4.14
C GLU A 195 7.86 -0.67 -3.45
N SER A 196 7.78 0.60 -3.82
CA SER A 196 6.80 1.55 -3.27
C SER A 196 5.36 1.15 -3.59
N ILE A 197 5.09 0.72 -4.83
CA ILE A 197 3.79 0.17 -5.24
C ILE A 197 3.47 -1.07 -4.41
N SER A 198 4.43 -1.99 -4.24
CA SER A 198 4.23 -3.22 -3.47
C SER A 198 3.90 -2.95 -2.00
N GLN A 199 4.52 -1.94 -1.39
CA GLN A 199 4.20 -1.52 -0.02
C GLN A 199 2.80 -0.90 0.07
N SER A 200 2.43 -0.02 -0.88
CA SER A 200 1.09 0.56 -0.97
C SER A 200 0.01 -0.52 -1.11
N ILE A 201 0.25 -1.54 -1.94
CA ILE A 201 -0.66 -2.67 -2.12
C ILE A 201 -0.82 -3.48 -0.83
N LYS A 202 0.28 -3.77 -0.10
CA LYS A 202 0.22 -4.53 1.15
C LYS A 202 -0.61 -3.80 2.21
N SER A 203 -0.50 -2.48 2.30
CA SER A 203 -1.32 -1.68 3.21
C SER A 203 -2.80 -1.65 2.80
N THR A 204 -3.09 -1.64 1.50
CA THR A 204 -4.46 -1.56 0.95
C THR A 204 -5.13 -2.94 0.83
N ALA A 205 -4.37 -4.02 0.63
CA ALA A 205 -4.93 -5.37 0.40
C ALA A 205 -5.60 -5.98 1.65
N GLY A 206 -5.22 -5.55 2.85
CA GLY A 206 -5.91 -5.93 4.10
C GLY A 206 -7.22 -5.18 4.28
N SER A 207 -7.26 -3.90 3.94
CA SER A 207 -8.40 -3.02 4.15
C SER A 207 -9.56 -3.26 3.17
N GLY A 208 -9.29 -3.66 1.93
CA GLY A 208 -10.33 -3.70 0.89
C GLY A 208 -11.55 -4.58 1.23
N LEU A 209 -11.36 -5.77 1.84
CA LEU A 209 -12.48 -6.61 2.24
C LEU A 209 -13.19 -6.06 3.49
N GLU A 210 -12.41 -5.54 4.44
CA GLU A 210 -12.93 -4.89 5.64
C GLU A 210 -13.72 -3.62 5.26
N ASP A 211 -13.22 -2.80 4.32
CA ASP A 211 -13.90 -1.59 3.83
C ASP A 211 -15.24 -1.91 3.15
N TYR A 212 -15.32 -3.04 2.44
CA TYR A 212 -16.59 -3.50 1.84
C TYR A 212 -17.60 -3.90 2.91
N VAL A 213 -17.17 -4.50 4.01
CA VAL A 213 -18.06 -4.80 5.15
C VAL A 213 -18.58 -3.52 5.79
N VAL A 214 -17.70 -2.54 6.04
CA VAL A 214 -18.14 -1.21 6.56
C VAL A 214 -19.14 -0.57 5.64
N THR A 215 -18.90 -0.60 4.32
CA THR A 215 -19.84 -0.04 3.33
C THR A 215 -21.20 -0.73 3.37
N LEU A 216 -21.22 -2.06 3.46
CA LEU A 216 -22.47 -2.82 3.58
C LEU A 216 -23.22 -2.47 4.87
N LEU A 217 -22.55 -2.46 6.01
CA LEU A 217 -23.16 -2.10 7.29
C LEU A 217 -23.69 -0.67 7.28
N SER A 218 -22.97 0.27 6.66
CA SER A 218 -23.44 1.66 6.50
C SER A 218 -24.68 1.76 5.61
N ASN A 219 -24.75 0.98 4.52
CA ASN A 219 -25.95 0.92 3.67
C ASN A 219 -27.17 0.40 4.44
N GLU A 220 -26.95 -0.51 5.39
CA GLU A 220 -27.96 -1.03 6.31
C GLU A 220 -28.23 -0.09 7.51
N LYS A 221 -27.68 1.13 7.50
CA LYS A 221 -27.80 2.14 8.56
C LYS A 221 -27.24 1.69 9.91
N ILE A 222 -26.28 0.79 9.91
CA ILE A 222 -25.49 0.39 11.07
C ILE A 222 -24.29 1.31 11.13
N LEU A 223 -24.29 2.22 12.10
CA LEU A 223 -23.28 3.23 12.29
C LEU A 223 -22.39 2.86 13.48
N ASP A 224 -21.34 3.64 13.71
CA ASP A 224 -20.39 3.45 14.84
C ASP A 224 -19.66 2.10 14.83
N VAL A 225 -19.36 1.60 13.64
CA VAL A 225 -18.58 0.38 13.44
C VAL A 225 -17.10 0.66 13.64
N ASN A 226 -16.49 0.02 14.63
CA ASN A 226 -15.09 0.28 15.01
C ASN A 226 -14.28 -1.02 15.09
N LYS A 227 -12.97 -0.94 14.87
CA LYS A 227 -12.05 -2.02 15.25
C LYS A 227 -11.91 -2.06 16.77
N LYS A 228 -11.93 -3.24 17.36
CA LYS A 228 -11.85 -3.39 18.81
C LYS A 228 -11.10 -4.66 19.21
N ILE A 229 -10.26 -4.53 20.23
CA ILE A 229 -9.74 -5.69 20.96
C ILE A 229 -10.75 -6.01 22.07
N ASP A 230 -11.10 -7.27 22.20
CA ASP A 230 -12.07 -7.72 23.22
C ASP A 230 -11.56 -7.37 24.62
N SER A 231 -12.43 -6.79 25.47
CA SER A 231 -12.06 -6.37 26.82
C SER A 231 -11.91 -7.54 27.78
N ASN A 232 -12.59 -8.63 27.54
CA ASN A 232 -12.57 -9.83 28.39
C ASN A 232 -11.46 -10.82 27.97
N ASN A 233 -11.12 -10.82 26.67
CA ASN A 233 -10.09 -11.69 26.11
C ASN A 233 -9.25 -10.96 25.05
N HIS A 234 -8.12 -10.40 25.45
CA HIS A 234 -7.21 -9.63 24.58
C HIS A 234 -6.59 -10.42 23.41
N GLU A 235 -6.80 -11.74 23.31
CA GLU A 235 -6.42 -12.53 22.15
C GLU A 235 -7.45 -12.43 21.00
N ILE A 236 -8.64 -11.87 21.27
CA ILE A 236 -9.70 -11.68 20.30
C ILE A 236 -9.66 -10.24 19.79
N GLU A 237 -9.51 -10.09 18.49
CA GLU A 237 -9.58 -8.80 17.78
C GLU A 237 -10.74 -8.86 16.80
N TYR A 238 -11.65 -7.88 16.91
CA TYR A 238 -12.74 -7.69 15.97
C TYR A 238 -12.28 -6.71 14.87
N ASP A 239 -12.41 -7.13 13.63
CA ASP A 239 -12.21 -6.23 12.49
C ASP A 239 -13.34 -5.17 12.46
N HIS A 240 -14.55 -5.54 12.94
CA HIS A 240 -15.68 -4.63 13.12
C HIS A 240 -16.44 -5.00 14.39
N PHE A 241 -16.72 -3.99 15.21
CA PHE A 241 -17.51 -4.12 16.43
C PHE A 241 -18.56 -3.00 16.46
N PHE A 242 -19.81 -3.35 16.77
CA PHE A 242 -20.90 -2.41 16.88
C PHE A 242 -22.00 -2.96 17.80
N THR A 243 -22.87 -2.07 18.25
CA THR A 243 -24.06 -2.45 19.04
C THR A 243 -25.32 -2.24 18.19
N LEU A 244 -26.20 -3.22 18.16
CA LEU A 244 -27.47 -3.16 17.45
C LEU A 244 -28.58 -3.69 18.36
N GLU A 245 -29.60 -2.86 18.63
CA GLU A 245 -30.75 -3.19 19.51
C GLU A 245 -30.30 -3.76 20.88
N GLY A 246 -29.24 -3.19 21.45
CA GLY A 246 -28.70 -3.58 22.76
C GLY A 246 -27.82 -4.83 22.79
N LYS A 247 -27.60 -5.47 21.65
CA LYS A 247 -26.65 -6.60 21.50
C LYS A 247 -25.34 -6.14 20.86
N ASN A 248 -24.24 -6.70 21.31
CA ASN A 248 -22.92 -6.46 20.78
C ASN A 248 -22.56 -7.47 19.68
N TYR A 249 -22.17 -6.97 18.52
CA TYR A 249 -21.77 -7.78 17.37
C TYR A 249 -20.28 -7.62 17.14
N GLY A 250 -19.57 -8.74 17.05
CA GLY A 250 -18.16 -8.80 16.69
C GLY A 250 -17.99 -9.50 15.35
N ILE A 251 -17.40 -8.81 14.35
CA ILE A 251 -17.14 -9.39 13.03
C ILE A 251 -15.65 -9.56 12.82
N SER A 252 -15.25 -10.76 12.38
CA SER A 252 -13.92 -11.03 11.85
C SER A 252 -13.99 -11.30 10.36
N THR A 253 -13.20 -10.56 9.58
CA THR A 253 -13.22 -10.58 8.11
C THR A 253 -11.93 -11.16 7.57
N LYS A 254 -11.98 -12.37 7.02
CA LYS A 254 -10.80 -13.07 6.48
C LYS A 254 -11.13 -13.77 5.17
N ARG A 255 -10.40 -13.45 4.10
CA ARG A 255 -10.59 -14.11 2.79
C ARG A 255 -10.48 -15.62 2.88
N THR A 256 -9.50 -16.10 3.66
CA THR A 256 -9.27 -17.53 3.90
C THR A 256 -9.09 -17.77 5.39
N LEU A 257 -9.64 -18.87 5.88
CA LEU A 257 -9.60 -19.21 7.30
C LEU A 257 -8.27 -19.85 7.71
N ARG A 258 -7.58 -20.56 6.79
CA ARG A 258 -6.34 -21.29 7.04
C ARG A 258 -6.42 -22.06 8.38
N GLU A 259 -5.47 -21.82 9.29
CA GLU A 259 -5.47 -22.42 10.66
C GLU A 259 -6.13 -21.52 11.72
N ARG A 260 -6.51 -20.29 11.36
CA ARG A 260 -7.07 -19.31 12.30
C ARG A 260 -8.44 -19.71 12.86
N TYR A 261 -9.16 -20.63 12.19
CA TYR A 261 -10.41 -21.17 12.71
C TYR A 261 -10.26 -21.84 14.10
N LYS A 262 -9.04 -22.22 14.50
CA LYS A 262 -8.77 -22.80 15.83
C LYS A 262 -8.81 -21.75 16.96
N GLN A 263 -8.64 -20.47 16.64
CA GLN A 263 -8.67 -19.37 17.62
C GLN A 263 -10.07 -19.17 18.24
N PHE A 264 -11.11 -19.63 17.53
CA PHE A 264 -12.52 -19.48 17.94
C PHE A 264 -12.99 -20.40 19.06
N LYS A 265 -12.16 -21.31 19.52
CA LYS A 265 -12.46 -22.16 20.69
C LYS A 265 -12.52 -21.36 22.01
N LYS A 266 -12.06 -20.11 22.03
CA LYS A 266 -11.97 -19.24 23.22
C LYS A 266 -13.07 -18.18 23.32
N ILE A 267 -14.09 -18.23 22.44
CA ILE A 267 -15.14 -17.19 22.33
C ILE A 267 -16.12 -17.20 23.53
N SER A 268 -16.09 -18.22 24.36
CA SER A 268 -17.02 -18.35 25.49
C SER A 268 -16.95 -17.24 26.55
N GLU A 269 -15.92 -16.41 26.50
CA GLU A 269 -15.69 -15.29 27.42
C GLU A 269 -15.66 -13.92 26.67
N ALA A 270 -16.09 -13.91 25.40
CA ALA A 270 -16.03 -12.70 24.58
C ALA A 270 -17.09 -11.67 24.99
N GLU A 271 -16.79 -10.40 24.73
CA GLU A 271 -17.72 -9.28 24.96
C GLU A 271 -18.86 -9.23 23.93
N ALA A 272 -18.67 -9.80 22.74
CA ALA A 272 -19.69 -9.85 21.71
C ALA A 272 -20.75 -10.93 22.02
N ASP A 273 -22.02 -10.55 21.98
CA ASP A 273 -23.16 -11.46 22.09
C ASP A 273 -23.31 -12.31 20.82
N VAL A 274 -23.00 -11.72 19.67
CA VAL A 274 -23.06 -12.36 18.34
C VAL A 274 -21.69 -12.23 17.67
N PHE A 275 -21.11 -13.36 17.28
CA PHE A 275 -19.84 -13.38 16.59
C PHE A 275 -20.02 -13.84 15.13
N ILE A 276 -19.48 -13.06 14.20
CA ILE A 276 -19.65 -13.30 12.76
C ILE A 276 -18.30 -13.44 12.08
N HIS A 277 -18.17 -14.50 11.29
CA HIS A 277 -17.09 -14.66 10.34
C HIS A 277 -17.52 -14.31 8.94
N ILE A 278 -16.81 -13.40 8.28
CA ILE A 278 -16.97 -13.13 6.86
C ILE A 278 -15.77 -13.71 6.12
N THR A 279 -16.02 -14.63 5.20
CA THR A 279 -14.98 -15.29 4.41
C THR A 279 -15.40 -15.50 2.96
N SER A 280 -14.42 -15.65 2.05
CA SER A 280 -14.73 -16.07 0.68
C SER A 280 -15.33 -17.48 0.61
N GLY A 281 -15.05 -18.32 1.59
CA GLY A 281 -15.50 -19.71 1.64
C GLY A 281 -14.65 -20.71 0.85
N LEU A 282 -13.64 -20.25 0.09
CA LEU A 282 -12.83 -21.11 -0.78
C LEU A 282 -12.10 -22.23 -0.03
N ASP A 283 -11.73 -22.00 1.23
CA ASP A 283 -11.06 -22.98 2.08
C ASP A 283 -11.93 -23.47 3.25
N LEU A 284 -13.24 -23.13 3.26
CA LEU A 284 -14.21 -23.59 4.24
C LEU A 284 -14.69 -24.99 3.87
N ASN A 285 -14.33 -25.99 4.67
CA ASN A 285 -14.85 -27.34 4.57
C ASN A 285 -15.76 -27.65 5.77
N PHE A 286 -16.42 -28.81 5.72
CA PHE A 286 -17.36 -29.26 6.76
C PHE A 286 -16.74 -29.24 8.17
N GLU A 287 -15.51 -29.75 8.34
CA GLU A 287 -14.84 -29.83 9.64
C GLU A 287 -14.52 -28.44 10.22
N LYS A 288 -14.05 -27.52 9.38
CA LYS A 288 -13.82 -26.12 9.79
C LYS A 288 -15.14 -25.43 10.14
N ALA A 289 -16.17 -25.59 9.30
CA ALA A 289 -17.49 -25.06 9.55
C ALA A 289 -18.03 -25.56 10.89
N LYS A 290 -18.02 -26.87 11.11
CA LYS A 290 -18.44 -27.51 12.37
C LYS A 290 -17.67 -26.97 13.57
N THR A 291 -16.34 -26.82 13.44
CA THR A 291 -15.49 -26.29 14.53
C THR A 291 -15.87 -24.86 14.92
N ILE A 292 -16.22 -24.03 13.94
CA ILE A 292 -16.59 -22.62 14.16
C ILE A 292 -18.00 -22.54 14.74
N THR A 293 -18.96 -23.26 14.16
CA THR A 293 -20.39 -23.16 14.51
C THR A 293 -20.79 -23.99 15.74
N SER A 294 -19.96 -24.96 16.16
CA SER A 294 -20.25 -25.78 17.33
C SER A 294 -19.99 -25.07 18.66
N ASN A 295 -19.41 -23.91 18.68
CA ASN A 295 -19.31 -23.08 19.86
C ASN A 295 -20.70 -22.63 20.31
N SER A 296 -21.05 -22.82 21.56
CA SER A 296 -22.36 -22.58 22.17
C SER A 296 -22.80 -21.11 22.19
N PHE A 297 -21.94 -20.21 21.80
CA PHE A 297 -22.17 -18.77 21.76
C PHE A 297 -22.29 -18.28 20.31
N GLY A 298 -23.50 -18.01 19.82
CA GLY A 298 -23.85 -17.23 18.64
C GLY A 298 -22.78 -17.01 17.57
N CYS A 299 -22.09 -18.07 17.11
CA CYS A 299 -21.05 -17.92 16.09
C CYS A 299 -21.61 -18.28 14.71
N TYR A 300 -21.54 -17.33 13.78
CA TYR A 300 -22.11 -17.44 12.45
C TYR A 300 -21.05 -17.20 11.37
N ILE A 301 -21.28 -17.75 10.19
CA ILE A 301 -20.36 -17.60 9.04
C ILE A 301 -21.14 -17.03 7.87
N PHE A 302 -20.62 -15.94 7.30
CA PHE A 302 -21.12 -15.40 6.04
C PHE A 302 -20.09 -15.70 4.93
N VAL A 303 -20.57 -16.34 3.87
CA VAL A 303 -19.75 -16.83 2.76
C VAL A 303 -20.15 -16.14 1.48
N PHE A 304 -19.22 -15.88 0.58
CA PHE A 304 -19.49 -15.29 -0.72
C PHE A 304 -20.53 -16.13 -1.50
N PRO A 305 -21.49 -15.47 -2.19
CA PRO A 305 -22.66 -16.13 -2.75
C PRO A 305 -22.29 -17.24 -3.73
N GLU A 306 -21.26 -17.05 -4.54
CA GLU A 306 -20.86 -18.01 -5.57
C GLU A 306 -20.29 -19.32 -4.99
N ILE A 307 -19.79 -19.30 -3.76
CA ILE A 307 -19.33 -20.49 -3.03
C ILE A 307 -20.47 -21.09 -2.22
N TYR A 308 -21.24 -20.23 -1.55
CA TYR A 308 -22.37 -20.68 -0.73
C TYR A 308 -23.33 -21.56 -1.53
N VAL A 309 -23.79 -21.10 -2.71
CA VAL A 309 -24.76 -21.83 -3.54
C VAL A 309 -24.25 -23.15 -4.11
N LYS A 310 -22.92 -23.37 -4.14
CA LYS A 310 -22.30 -24.59 -4.66
C LYS A 310 -22.09 -25.66 -3.59
N SER A 311 -22.37 -25.36 -2.32
CA SER A 311 -22.00 -26.22 -1.21
C SER A 311 -23.21 -26.61 -0.38
N GLN A 312 -23.70 -27.85 -0.58
CA GLN A 312 -24.88 -28.34 0.12
C GLN A 312 -24.74 -28.28 1.65
N PHE A 313 -23.56 -28.62 2.20
CA PHE A 313 -23.36 -28.57 3.64
C PHE A 313 -23.43 -27.14 4.22
N MET A 314 -23.14 -26.10 3.41
CA MET A 314 -23.30 -24.72 3.84
C MET A 314 -24.79 -24.31 3.83
N ILE A 315 -25.52 -24.74 2.82
CA ILE A 315 -26.96 -24.46 2.68
C ILE A 315 -27.77 -25.17 3.82
N ASP A 316 -27.36 -26.38 4.15
CA ASP A 316 -28.04 -27.19 5.19
C ASP A 316 -27.67 -26.75 6.63
N ASN A 317 -26.72 -25.85 6.80
CA ASN A 317 -26.27 -25.38 8.11
C ASN A 317 -26.95 -24.05 8.48
N ASP A 318 -27.72 -24.05 9.55
CA ASP A 318 -28.52 -22.92 10.07
C ASP A 318 -27.66 -21.74 10.60
N ARG A 319 -26.34 -21.90 10.66
CA ARG A 319 -25.37 -20.86 11.09
C ARG A 319 -24.45 -20.37 9.97
N ILE A 320 -24.67 -20.84 8.73
CA ILE A 320 -23.91 -20.40 7.57
C ILE A 320 -24.84 -19.73 6.58
N PHE A 321 -24.50 -18.53 6.15
CA PHE A 321 -25.31 -17.70 5.29
C PHE A 321 -24.51 -17.16 4.10
N SER A 322 -25.22 -16.78 3.05
CA SER A 322 -24.63 -15.98 1.97
C SER A 322 -24.35 -14.57 2.46
N THR A 323 -23.28 -13.94 1.99
CA THR A 323 -23.01 -12.50 2.24
C THR A 323 -24.08 -11.58 1.64
N LEU A 324 -24.92 -12.06 0.72
CA LEU A 324 -26.10 -11.32 0.25
C LEU A 324 -27.16 -11.17 1.35
N GLU A 325 -27.14 -12.05 2.36
CA GLU A 325 -28.04 -12.00 3.51
C GLU A 325 -27.50 -11.14 4.66
N LEU A 326 -26.33 -10.49 4.50
CA LEU A 326 -25.76 -9.61 5.52
C LEU A 326 -26.53 -8.28 5.53
N THR A 327 -27.74 -8.33 6.06
CA THR A 327 -28.67 -7.22 6.21
C THR A 327 -29.00 -6.97 7.67
N LYS A 328 -29.48 -5.77 8.00
CA LYS A 328 -29.93 -5.45 9.37
C LYS A 328 -30.98 -6.43 9.86
N GLU A 329 -31.96 -6.78 9.02
CA GLU A 329 -33.01 -7.73 9.35
C GLU A 329 -32.44 -9.10 9.74
N LYS A 330 -31.51 -9.62 8.94
CA LYS A 330 -30.86 -10.90 9.21
C LYS A 330 -30.07 -10.86 10.50
N LEU A 331 -29.28 -9.81 10.73
CA LEU A 331 -28.48 -9.64 11.94
C LEU A 331 -29.38 -9.70 13.20
N LEU A 332 -30.55 -9.09 13.18
CA LEU A 332 -31.48 -9.11 14.30
C LEU A 332 -32.05 -10.51 14.60
N THR A 333 -32.01 -11.45 13.64
CA THR A 333 -32.43 -12.84 13.85
C THR A 333 -31.35 -13.73 14.44
N LEU A 334 -30.09 -13.27 14.48
CA LEU A 334 -28.99 -14.03 15.04
C LEU A 334 -29.01 -13.94 16.57
N VAL A 335 -29.03 -15.10 17.23
CA VAL A 335 -29.10 -15.21 18.69
C VAL A 335 -28.05 -16.16 19.22
#